data_a24bd7ee26a4d6600d6c387b0170c56b
#
_entry.id   a24bd7ee26a4d6600d6c387b0170c56b
#
_cell.length_a   1.000
_cell.length_b   1.000
_cell.length_c   1.000
_cell.angle_alpha   90.00
_cell.angle_beta   90.00
_cell.angle_gamma   90.00
#
_symmetry.space_group_name_H-M   'P 1'
#
loop_
_entity.id
_entity.type
_entity.pdbx_description
1 polymer ?
#
loop_
_entity_poly.entity_id
_entity_poly.type
_entity_poly.pdbx_seq_one_letter_code
_entity_poly.pdbx_strand_id
1 'polypeptide(L)'
;MSRGHADHVWLFAFVDVLLITVAALGCYIFMVMSSINPPAAQDAAPPPGTIAVSIGWPPNSDDVDLHVLAPGDRAVYFKRKNGKVFDLLRDDLGLVNDPTPVNYETAFSRGMPDGEYVVNIVCFSCAELPVTVAVEVRISANGTSTLLFSGPVELVRDKQTRTAVRFTVRQXXXXXXXX
;
A
#
# COMPACT_ATOMS: atom_id res chain seq x y z
N MET A 1 47.15 -13.75 -57.64
CA MET A 1 45.69 -13.69 -57.47
C MET A 1 45.29 -14.47 -56.20
N SER A 2 45.56 -13.98 -54.94
CA SER A 2 45.28 -14.73 -53.76
C SER A 2 44.79 -13.86 -52.53
N ARG A 3 44.57 -12.56 -52.72
CA ARG A 3 44.16 -11.71 -51.59
C ARG A 3 42.66 -11.77 -51.30
N GLY A 4 41.81 -11.97 -52.30
CA GLY A 4 40.35 -11.95 -52.08
C GLY A 4 39.80 -13.11 -51.26
N HIS A 5 40.47 -14.25 -51.22
CA HIS A 5 39.99 -15.42 -50.46
C HIS A 5 40.22 -15.26 -48.94
N ALA A 6 41.33 -14.66 -48.59
CA ALA A 6 41.64 -14.41 -47.17
C ALA A 6 40.69 -13.38 -46.52
N ASP A 7 40.27 -12.39 -47.30
CA ASP A 7 39.38 -11.33 -46.79
C ASP A 7 37.97 -11.87 -46.46
N HIS A 8 37.46 -12.82 -47.23
CA HIS A 8 36.15 -13.45 -47.00
C HIS A 8 36.20 -14.36 -45.74
N VAL A 9 37.27 -15.10 -45.54
CA VAL A 9 37.43 -15.95 -44.38
C VAL A 9 37.43 -15.10 -43.09
N TRP A 10 38.10 -13.96 -43.12
CA TRP A 10 38.15 -13.03 -42.00
C TRP A 10 36.76 -12.49 -41.67
N LEU A 11 35.99 -12.13 -42.69
CA LEU A 11 34.65 -11.62 -42.53
C LEU A 11 33.73 -12.66 -41.92
N PHE A 12 33.78 -13.93 -42.38
CA PHE A 12 32.97 -15.00 -41.79
C PHE A 12 33.37 -15.26 -40.34
N ALA A 13 34.66 -15.30 -40.02
CA ALA A 13 35.11 -15.47 -38.64
C ALA A 13 34.62 -14.34 -37.74
N PHE A 14 34.63 -13.11 -38.23
CA PHE A 14 34.14 -11.94 -37.48
C PHE A 14 32.62 -12.06 -37.19
N VAL A 15 31.84 -12.45 -38.20
CA VAL A 15 30.39 -12.61 -38.09
C VAL A 15 30.05 -13.72 -37.09
N ASP A 16 30.80 -14.84 -37.15
CA ASP A 16 30.60 -15.96 -36.20
C ASP A 16 30.84 -15.52 -34.75
N VAL A 17 31.91 -14.79 -34.48
CA VAL A 17 32.21 -14.27 -33.14
C VAL A 17 31.11 -13.31 -32.66
N LEU A 18 30.65 -12.44 -33.59
CA LEU A 18 29.58 -11.51 -33.28
C LEU A 18 28.28 -12.24 -32.89
N LEU A 19 27.90 -13.25 -33.69
CA LEU A 19 26.69 -14.03 -33.42
C LEU A 19 26.78 -14.79 -32.09
N ILE A 20 27.92 -15.39 -31.80
CA ILE A 20 28.12 -16.08 -30.51
C ILE A 20 28.00 -15.09 -29.35
N THR A 21 28.57 -13.90 -29.48
CA THR A 21 28.51 -12.85 -28.46
C THR A 21 27.06 -12.41 -28.23
N VAL A 22 26.31 -12.18 -29.27
CA VAL A 22 24.90 -11.78 -29.19
C VAL A 22 24.06 -12.89 -28.55
N ALA A 23 24.29 -14.14 -28.91
CA ALA A 23 23.59 -15.29 -28.37
C ALA A 23 23.89 -15.42 -26.84
N ALA A 24 25.16 -15.30 -26.46
CA ALA A 24 25.59 -15.38 -25.05
C ALA A 24 24.95 -14.26 -24.23
N LEU A 25 24.93 -13.04 -24.78
CA LEU A 25 24.30 -11.90 -24.10
C LEU A 25 22.79 -12.10 -23.93
N GLY A 26 22.14 -12.64 -24.95
CA GLY A 26 20.71 -12.97 -24.90
C GLY A 26 20.39 -14.00 -23.80
N CYS A 27 21.19 -15.06 -23.73
CA CYS A 27 21.06 -16.07 -22.67
C CYS A 27 21.28 -15.46 -21.27
N TYR A 28 22.28 -14.60 -21.13
CA TYR A 28 22.58 -13.92 -19.89
C TYR A 28 21.39 -13.05 -19.44
N ILE A 29 20.85 -12.24 -20.35
CA ILE A 29 19.69 -11.40 -20.05
C ILE A 29 18.49 -12.26 -19.62
N PHE A 30 18.24 -13.36 -20.32
CA PHE A 30 17.14 -14.27 -19.99
C PHE A 30 17.32 -14.86 -18.58
N MET A 31 18.53 -15.28 -18.22
CA MET A 31 18.81 -15.80 -16.88
C MET A 31 18.60 -14.73 -15.81
N VAL A 32 19.07 -13.50 -16.06
CA VAL A 32 18.91 -12.39 -15.11
C VAL A 32 17.41 -12.05 -14.94
N MET A 33 16.65 -12.01 -16.02
CA MET A 33 15.21 -11.73 -15.94
C MET A 33 14.47 -12.80 -15.17
N SER A 34 14.84 -14.07 -15.29
CA SER A 34 14.25 -15.17 -14.52
C SER A 34 14.57 -15.05 -13.03
N SER A 35 15.72 -14.49 -12.68
CA SER A 35 16.10 -14.26 -11.28
C SER A 35 15.38 -13.06 -10.67
N ILE A 36 15.10 -12.03 -11.49
CA ILE A 36 14.40 -10.83 -11.03
C ILE A 36 12.91 -11.12 -10.78
N ASN A 37 12.32 -11.97 -11.62
CA ASN A 37 10.92 -12.38 -11.50
C ASN A 37 10.83 -13.89 -11.28
N PRO A 38 11.17 -14.38 -10.09
CA PRO A 38 11.03 -15.80 -9.83
C PRO A 38 9.56 -16.20 -9.93
N PRO A 39 9.24 -17.38 -10.42
CA PRO A 39 7.86 -17.84 -10.45
C PRO A 39 7.28 -17.82 -9.04
N ALA A 40 6.08 -17.32 -8.90
CA ALA A 40 5.41 -17.25 -7.60
C ALA A 40 5.37 -18.64 -6.98
N ALA A 41 5.81 -18.74 -5.73
CA ALA A 41 5.76 -20.00 -5.01
C ALA A 41 4.31 -20.42 -4.86
N GLN A 42 3.94 -21.52 -5.48
CA GLN A 42 2.55 -21.99 -5.48
C GLN A 42 2.07 -22.44 -4.10
N ASP A 43 3.02 -22.71 -3.19
CA ASP A 43 2.71 -23.18 -1.83
C ASP A 43 2.86 -22.08 -0.77
N ALA A 44 3.01 -20.82 -1.18
CA ALA A 44 3.05 -19.74 -0.22
C ALA A 44 1.67 -19.61 0.45
N ALA A 45 1.64 -19.61 1.77
CA ALA A 45 0.41 -19.33 2.49
C ALA A 45 -0.17 -17.99 2.01
N PRO A 46 -1.48 -17.90 1.82
CA PRO A 46 -2.05 -16.64 1.38
C PRO A 46 -1.62 -15.52 2.34
N PRO A 47 -1.32 -14.34 1.82
CA PRO A 47 -0.90 -13.25 2.70
C PRO A 47 -1.98 -12.96 3.74
N PRO A 48 -1.60 -12.63 4.96
CA PRO A 48 -2.57 -12.27 5.97
C PRO A 48 -3.43 -11.12 5.47
N GLY A 49 -4.66 -11.07 5.92
CA GLY A 49 -5.58 -10.01 5.53
C GLY A 49 -5.03 -8.64 5.90
N THR A 50 -5.44 -7.64 5.18
CA THR A 50 -5.03 -6.24 5.40
C THR A 50 -6.26 -5.36 5.57
N ILE A 51 -6.07 -4.27 6.29
CA ILE A 51 -7.10 -3.25 6.50
C ILE A 51 -6.59 -1.94 5.92
N ALA A 52 -7.39 -1.31 5.07
CA ALA A 52 -7.12 0.03 4.57
C ALA A 52 -8.17 0.97 5.16
N VAL A 53 -7.71 2.09 5.71
CA VAL A 53 -8.58 3.14 6.24
C VAL A 53 -8.25 4.41 5.49
N SER A 54 -9.26 5.03 4.89
CA SER A 54 -9.10 6.30 4.17
C SER A 54 -10.09 7.32 4.69
N ILE A 55 -9.65 8.56 4.79
CA ILE A 55 -10.53 9.69 5.08
C ILE A 55 -10.32 10.77 4.02
N GLY A 56 -11.38 11.52 3.74
CA GLY A 56 -11.32 12.65 2.83
C GLY A 56 -12.25 13.76 3.30
N TRP A 57 -11.83 15.01 3.11
CA TRP A 57 -12.62 16.17 3.52
C TRP A 57 -12.55 17.26 2.44
N PRO A 58 -13.45 18.28 2.50
CA PRO A 58 -13.47 19.31 1.45
C PRO A 58 -12.13 20.02 1.26
N PRO A 59 -11.84 20.48 0.04
CA PRO A 59 -10.56 21.14 -0.25
C PRO A 59 -10.53 22.56 0.35
N ASN A 60 -10.19 22.62 1.62
CA ASN A 60 -10.05 23.87 2.38
C ASN A 60 -8.80 23.80 3.26
N SER A 61 -8.63 24.77 4.12
CA SER A 61 -7.44 24.84 4.99
C SER A 61 -7.57 24.05 6.29
N ASP A 62 -8.65 23.30 6.45
CA ASP A 62 -8.85 22.47 7.65
C ASP A 62 -7.86 21.30 7.64
N ASP A 63 -7.23 21.07 8.77
CA ASP A 63 -6.26 20.00 9.00
C ASP A 63 -6.96 18.92 9.84
N VAL A 64 -7.27 17.81 9.21
CA VAL A 64 -8.01 16.70 9.82
C VAL A 64 -7.13 15.46 9.84
N ASP A 65 -6.88 14.94 11.03
CA ASP A 65 -6.01 13.77 11.26
C ASP A 65 -6.78 12.47 11.38
N LEU A 66 -6.23 11.44 10.78
CA LEU A 66 -6.65 10.05 10.96
C LEU A 66 -5.85 9.40 12.09
N HIS A 67 -6.54 8.88 13.11
CA HIS A 67 -5.95 8.12 14.19
C HIS A 67 -6.49 6.70 14.16
N VAL A 68 -5.63 5.71 13.94
CA VAL A 68 -6.05 4.30 13.88
C VAL A 68 -5.40 3.51 15.01
N LEU A 69 -6.21 2.75 15.74
CA LEU A 69 -5.75 1.89 16.82
C LEU A 69 -6.00 0.44 16.45
N ALA A 70 -5.00 -0.40 16.62
CA ALA A 70 -5.05 -1.85 16.40
C ALA A 70 -4.81 -2.60 17.70
N PRO A 71 -5.22 -3.89 17.77
CA PRO A 71 -4.97 -4.71 18.97
C PRO A 71 -3.48 -4.79 19.32
N GLY A 72 -3.16 -4.58 20.57
CA GLY A 72 -1.78 -4.70 21.06
C GLY A 72 -0.82 -3.62 20.59
N ASP A 73 -1.35 -2.53 20.02
CA ASP A 73 -0.53 -1.42 19.55
C ASP A 73 -1.06 -0.09 20.08
N ARG A 74 -0.27 0.95 19.92
CA ARG A 74 -0.68 2.33 20.19
C ARG A 74 -1.18 2.97 18.91
N ALA A 75 -2.00 4.00 19.03
CA ALA A 75 -2.58 4.68 17.89
C ALA A 75 -1.49 5.18 16.92
N VAL A 76 -1.77 4.98 15.63
CA VAL A 76 -0.98 5.54 14.52
C VAL A 76 -1.66 6.83 14.08
N TYR A 77 -0.87 7.89 13.90
CA TYR A 77 -1.31 9.22 13.50
C TYR A 77 -0.08 10.04 13.06
N PHE A 78 -0.24 11.32 12.73
CA PHE A 78 0.83 12.12 12.13
C PHE A 78 2.17 12.13 12.91
N LYS A 79 2.15 12.09 14.24
CA LYS A 79 3.40 12.04 15.04
C LYS A 79 3.97 10.63 15.20
N ARG A 80 3.17 9.62 14.92
CA ARG A 80 3.58 8.21 15.01
C ARG A 80 3.03 7.48 13.79
N LYS A 81 3.69 7.71 12.67
CA LYS A 81 3.22 7.20 11.37
C LYS A 81 3.39 5.68 11.21
N ASN A 82 4.26 5.06 12.02
CA ASN A 82 4.55 3.63 11.91
C ASN A 82 4.23 2.94 13.22
N GLY A 83 3.28 2.01 13.18
CA GLY A 83 2.91 1.16 14.28
C GLY A 83 3.37 -0.28 14.08
N LYS A 84 2.94 -1.18 14.95
CA LYS A 84 3.16 -2.62 14.78
C LYS A 84 2.26 -3.19 13.68
N VAL A 85 1.06 -2.67 13.59
CA VAL A 85 0.02 -3.15 12.67
C VAL A 85 -0.23 -2.16 11.53
N PHE A 86 -0.44 -0.88 11.84
CA PHE A 86 -0.74 0.14 10.83
C PHE A 86 0.45 1.03 10.53
N ASP A 87 0.49 1.51 9.29
CA ASP A 87 1.32 2.63 8.86
C ASP A 87 0.42 3.71 8.27
N LEU A 88 0.65 4.97 8.61
CA LEU A 88 0.02 6.13 7.97
C LEU A 88 0.82 6.43 6.71
N LEU A 89 0.21 6.22 5.55
CA LEU A 89 0.89 6.35 4.27
C LEU A 89 0.87 7.78 3.74
N ARG A 90 -0.20 8.51 4.04
CA ARG A 90 -0.33 9.91 3.66
C ARG A 90 -0.88 10.70 4.84
N ASP A 91 -0.30 11.84 5.09
CA ASP A 91 -0.61 12.82 6.11
C ASP A 91 -0.80 14.15 5.38
N ASP A 92 -1.97 14.71 5.44
CA ASP A 92 -2.39 15.85 4.63
C ASP A 92 -2.73 17.04 5.54
N LEU A 93 -2.10 18.17 5.31
CA LEU A 93 -2.27 19.37 6.12
C LEU A 93 -3.33 20.33 5.54
N GLY A 94 -4.27 19.83 4.77
CA GLY A 94 -5.21 20.65 4.03
C GLY A 94 -4.49 21.40 2.92
N LEU A 95 -4.95 22.57 2.56
CA LEU A 95 -4.34 23.36 1.48
C LEU A 95 -3.00 24.01 1.88
N VAL A 96 -2.49 23.77 3.08
CA VAL A 96 -1.24 24.38 3.54
C VAL A 96 -0.04 23.66 2.90
N ASN A 97 0.62 24.34 1.97
CA ASN A 97 1.78 23.81 1.23
C ASN A 97 1.45 22.57 0.39
N ASP A 98 0.18 22.38 0.02
CA ASP A 98 -0.24 21.28 -0.83
C ASP A 98 -0.64 21.80 -2.22
N PRO A 99 -0.02 21.31 -3.28
CA PRO A 99 -0.37 21.71 -4.65
C PRO A 99 -1.64 21.03 -5.18
N THR A 100 -2.23 20.10 -4.42
CA THR A 100 -3.41 19.35 -4.88
C THR A 100 -4.67 19.80 -4.15
N PRO A 101 -5.80 19.93 -4.85
CA PRO A 101 -7.07 20.30 -4.20
C PRO A 101 -7.80 19.06 -3.65
N VAL A 102 -7.06 18.08 -3.13
CA VAL A 102 -7.66 16.85 -2.61
C VAL A 102 -7.09 16.59 -1.22
N ASN A 103 -7.92 16.81 -0.22
CA ASN A 103 -7.56 16.58 1.18
C ASN A 103 -7.91 15.14 1.58
N TYR A 104 -6.90 14.31 1.87
CA TYR A 104 -7.15 12.95 2.32
C TYR A 104 -5.97 12.36 3.08
N GLU A 105 -6.28 11.44 3.98
CA GLU A 105 -5.27 10.61 4.66
C GLU A 105 -5.60 9.14 4.49
N THR A 106 -4.57 8.31 4.54
CA THR A 106 -4.72 6.86 4.41
C THR A 106 -3.76 6.13 5.33
N ALA A 107 -4.30 5.15 6.06
CA ALA A 107 -3.52 4.20 6.84
C ALA A 107 -3.76 2.79 6.32
N PHE A 108 -2.72 1.97 6.36
CA PHE A 108 -2.76 0.61 5.82
C PHE A 108 -2.12 -0.36 6.83
N SER A 109 -2.74 -1.53 7.02
CA SER A 109 -2.20 -2.51 7.96
C SER A 109 -1.31 -3.54 7.27
N ARG A 110 -0.29 -3.99 7.99
CA ARG A 110 0.61 -5.07 7.56
C ARG A 110 0.12 -6.46 7.99
N GLY A 111 -1.13 -6.58 8.32
CA GLY A 111 -1.75 -7.80 8.77
C GLY A 111 -3.04 -7.46 9.49
N MET A 112 -3.67 -8.48 10.03
CA MET A 112 -5.01 -8.30 10.60
C MET A 112 -5.15 -9.15 11.87
N PRO A 113 -4.36 -8.82 12.94
CA PRO A 113 -4.46 -9.59 14.19
C PRO A 113 -5.86 -9.51 14.80
N ASP A 114 -6.24 -10.56 15.51
CA ASP A 114 -7.53 -10.64 16.20
C ASP A 114 -7.62 -9.57 17.29
N GLY A 115 -8.77 -8.95 17.40
CA GLY A 115 -9.07 -7.99 18.44
C GLY A 115 -9.81 -6.77 17.94
N GLU A 116 -9.87 -5.75 18.77
CA GLU A 116 -10.64 -4.53 18.52
C GLU A 116 -9.79 -3.49 17.77
N TYR A 117 -10.42 -2.88 16.78
CA TYR A 117 -9.89 -1.79 15.98
C TYR A 117 -10.74 -0.55 16.19
N VAL A 118 -10.10 0.61 16.26
CA VAL A 118 -10.80 1.88 16.43
C VAL A 118 -10.27 2.89 15.43
N VAL A 119 -11.16 3.54 14.71
CA VAL A 119 -10.85 4.62 13.77
C VAL A 119 -11.41 5.91 14.34
N ASN A 120 -10.53 6.83 14.69
CA ASN A 120 -10.90 8.16 15.18
C ASN A 120 -10.49 9.22 14.16
N ILE A 121 -11.31 10.24 14.06
CA ILE A 121 -11.06 11.42 13.24
C ILE A 121 -10.86 12.59 14.20
N VAL A 122 -9.80 13.33 13.98
CA VAL A 122 -9.43 14.45 14.85
C VAL A 122 -9.35 15.72 14.01
N CYS A 123 -10.06 16.73 14.42
CA CYS A 123 -9.88 18.08 13.85
C CYS A 123 -8.62 18.67 14.51
N PHE A 124 -7.49 18.63 13.81
CA PHE A 124 -6.26 19.19 14.37
C PHE A 124 -6.25 20.71 14.32
N SER A 125 -6.77 21.28 13.23
CA SER A 125 -6.93 22.72 13.08
C SER A 125 -8.03 22.99 12.06
N CYS A 126 -9.23 23.29 12.53
CA CYS A 126 -10.39 23.47 11.65
C CYS A 126 -10.97 24.87 11.83
N ALA A 127 -10.98 25.62 10.74
CA ALA A 127 -11.52 26.98 10.69
C ALA A 127 -12.92 27.03 10.03
N GLU A 128 -13.21 26.09 9.13
CA GLU A 128 -14.43 26.08 8.31
C GLU A 128 -15.43 25.02 8.81
N LEU A 129 -15.88 25.22 10.05
CA LEU A 129 -16.79 24.29 10.72
C LEU A 129 -18.26 24.51 10.37
N PRO A 130 -19.10 23.48 10.31
CA PRO A 130 -18.74 22.08 10.52
C PRO A 130 -18.04 21.48 9.31
N VAL A 131 -17.06 20.60 9.54
CA VAL A 131 -16.41 19.88 8.46
C VAL A 131 -16.92 18.44 8.40
N THR A 132 -17.35 17.99 7.23
CA THR A 132 -17.81 16.63 6.99
C THR A 132 -16.67 15.81 6.39
N VAL A 133 -16.28 14.76 7.10
CA VAL A 133 -15.18 13.87 6.70
C VAL A 133 -15.79 12.56 6.21
N ALA A 134 -15.53 12.21 4.95
CA ALA A 134 -15.89 10.91 4.42
C ALA A 134 -14.89 9.88 4.94
N VAL A 135 -15.36 8.79 5.51
CA VAL A 135 -14.52 7.73 6.07
C VAL A 135 -14.84 6.43 5.37
N GLU A 136 -13.79 5.70 4.98
CA GLU A 136 -13.94 4.38 4.36
C GLU A 136 -12.97 3.41 5.03
N VAL A 137 -13.48 2.21 5.36
CA VAL A 137 -12.65 1.10 5.89
C VAL A 137 -12.88 -0.11 4.99
N ARG A 138 -11.81 -0.65 4.44
CA ARG A 138 -11.83 -1.87 3.63
C ARG A 138 -10.98 -2.94 4.28
N ILE A 139 -11.45 -4.18 4.17
CA ILE A 139 -10.70 -5.37 4.59
C ILE A 139 -10.43 -6.20 3.34
N SER A 140 -9.17 -6.56 3.14
CA SER A 140 -8.77 -7.43 2.04
C SER A 140 -8.21 -8.73 2.61
N ALA A 141 -8.79 -9.85 2.21
CA ALA A 141 -8.36 -11.18 2.63
C ALA A 141 -8.60 -12.17 1.49
N ASN A 142 -7.68 -13.09 1.30
CA ASN A 142 -7.79 -14.14 0.26
C ASN A 142 -8.07 -13.57 -1.14
N GLY A 143 -7.44 -12.45 -1.46
CA GLY A 143 -7.60 -11.81 -2.77
C GLY A 143 -8.91 -11.05 -2.96
N THR A 144 -9.77 -10.99 -1.94
CA THR A 144 -11.03 -10.26 -2.01
C THR A 144 -10.97 -9.03 -1.11
N SER A 145 -11.40 -7.89 -1.64
CA SER A 145 -11.52 -6.66 -0.88
C SER A 145 -13.00 -6.37 -0.59
N THR A 146 -13.33 -6.22 0.67
CA THR A 146 -14.69 -5.99 1.15
C THR A 146 -14.77 -4.65 1.86
N LEU A 147 -15.78 -3.87 1.54
CA LEU A 147 -16.08 -2.63 2.23
C LEU A 147 -16.71 -2.96 3.59
N LEU A 148 -16.02 -2.59 4.67
CA LEU A 148 -16.51 -2.82 6.02
C LEU A 148 -17.36 -1.65 6.51
N PHE A 149 -16.93 -0.44 6.20
CA PHE A 149 -17.61 0.79 6.64
C PHE A 149 -17.41 1.88 5.60
N SER A 150 -18.46 2.65 5.37
CA SER A 150 -18.38 3.90 4.59
C SER A 150 -19.45 4.85 5.11
N GLY A 151 -19.04 6.05 5.50
CA GLY A 151 -19.99 7.03 6.00
C GLY A 151 -19.33 8.35 6.37
N PRO A 152 -20.13 9.39 6.55
CA PRO A 152 -19.63 10.70 6.96
C PRO A 152 -19.47 10.79 8.47
N VAL A 153 -18.44 11.53 8.89
CA VAL A 153 -18.26 11.96 10.29
C VAL A 153 -18.23 13.48 10.29
N GLU A 154 -19.09 14.08 11.07
CA GLU A 154 -19.16 15.53 11.16
C GLU A 154 -18.39 16.03 12.37
N LEU A 155 -17.45 16.95 12.16
CA LEU A 155 -16.70 17.63 13.21
C LEU A 155 -17.26 19.05 13.32
N VAL A 156 -17.72 19.40 14.51
CA VAL A 156 -18.42 20.69 14.74
C VAL A 156 -17.61 21.67 15.59
N ARG A 157 -16.43 21.25 16.07
CA ARG A 157 -15.56 22.09 16.89
C ARG A 157 -14.10 21.82 16.57
N ASP A 158 -13.29 22.87 16.63
CA ASP A 158 -11.85 22.73 16.56
C ASP A 158 -11.36 21.82 17.72
N LYS A 159 -10.33 21.05 17.47
CA LYS A 159 -9.71 20.08 18.40
C LYS A 159 -10.67 18.95 18.83
N GLN A 160 -11.75 18.75 18.11
CA GLN A 160 -12.69 17.67 18.38
C GLN A 160 -12.14 16.34 17.88
N THR A 161 -12.36 15.28 18.67
CA THR A 161 -12.12 13.90 18.25
C THR A 161 -13.46 13.17 18.18
N ARG A 162 -13.69 12.42 17.10
CA ARG A 162 -14.87 11.57 16.95
C ARG A 162 -14.44 10.18 16.49
N THR A 163 -15.02 9.15 17.10
CA THR A 163 -14.87 7.79 16.63
C THR A 163 -15.78 7.59 15.41
N ALA A 164 -15.17 7.28 14.28
CA ALA A 164 -15.90 6.98 13.05
C ALA A 164 -16.49 5.56 13.12
N VAL A 165 -15.65 4.60 13.49
CA VAL A 165 -16.07 3.20 13.56
C VAL A 165 -15.19 2.44 14.55
N ARG A 166 -15.80 1.45 15.19
CA ARG A 166 -15.13 0.48 16.08
C ARG A 166 -15.59 -0.90 15.63
N PHE A 167 -14.65 -1.81 15.40
CA PHE A 167 -14.98 -3.15 14.93
C PHE A 167 -14.00 -4.16 15.49
N THR A 168 -14.41 -5.43 15.48
CA THR A 168 -13.59 -6.53 15.98
C THR A 168 -13.30 -7.50 14.82
N VAL A 169 -12.02 -7.83 14.66
CA VAL A 169 -11.60 -8.88 13.73
C VAL A 169 -11.42 -10.17 14.55
N ARG A 170 -11.92 -11.31 14.00
CA ARG A 170 -11.67 -12.65 14.51
C ARG A 170 -11.37 -13.54 13.29
N GLN A 171 -10.18 -14.05 13.27
CA GLN A 171 -9.83 -15.00 12.22
C GLN A 171 -10.28 -16.38 12.66
N UNK A 172 -11.15 -16.79 12.21
CA UNK A 172 -11.69 -18.00 12.51
C UNK A 172 -10.66 -18.95 12.33
N UNK A 173 -10.29 -19.30 13.12
CA UNK A 173 -9.43 -20.24 13.05
C UNK A 173 -10.08 -21.35 12.43
N UNK A 174 -9.88 -21.60 11.69
CA UNK A 174 -10.32 -22.66 11.12
C UNK A 174 -10.20 -23.65 12.07
N UNK A 175 -10.76 -23.79 12.60
CA UNK A 175 -10.84 -24.64 13.45
C UNK A 175 -10.58 -25.85 12.92
N UNK A 176 -9.72 -26.05 12.89
CA UNK A 176 -9.44 -27.10 12.47
C UNK A 176 -10.05 -28.04 13.22
N UNK A 177 -10.76 -28.27 12.94
CA UNK A 177 -11.36 -29.20 13.49
C UNK A 177 -10.56 -30.29 13.47
N UNK A 178 -10.16 -30.46 14.01
CA UNK A 178 -9.49 -31.52 14.13
C UNK A 178 -10.41 -32.57 14.34
N UNK A 179 -10.41 -33.02 13.81
CA UNK A 179 -11.20 -34.10 13.95
C UNK A 179 -10.60 -35.27 14.31
#